data_5539edafe3907a533a902af29304c9e9
#
_entry.id   5539edafe3907a533a902af29304c9e9
#
_cell.length_a   1.000
_cell.length_b   1.000
_cell.length_c   1.000
_cell.angle_alpha   90.00
_cell.angle_beta   90.00
_cell.angle_gamma   90.00
#
_symmetry.space_group_name_H-M   'P 1'
#
loop_
_entity.id
_entity.type
_entity.pdbx_description
1 polymer ?
#
loop_
_entity_poly.entity_id
_entity_poly.type
_entity_poly.pdbx_seq_one_letter_code
_entity_poly.pdbx_strand_id
1 'polypeptide(L)'
;MSTPYKLGAERHESIYTNKIAARYLPRSKPQEQPTAVITGGQPGSGKSSLTALAVNQFRDSGYVLVDADKLRPFHPDYRRLMRTDDRNAANLTHADCGPWANRLLRDGVEGRRNIIIDQTSRDPEALAKMTVGLRQAGYRVELHVMAVAAAVSEQRIHERYEGQKEASGFGRFSTKDKHDEAYAGVHATVGAAERGNLVDRLVLYDKSAQPIYENRLENGAWRSAPGADQAMKAERTRPMTLQERREYAAGFDALADKLARPERKATPEEVGRIAEMQRNARSLLAAEVFRQEKPEAAMRQFPELATAYANVRAIEAKTNSERLTAQQRETVMARVRENVAASIERGDAAKVVRAEPERVSHRSQERDLKR
;
A
#
# COMPACT_ATOMS: atom_id res chain seq x y z
N MET A 1 -20.61 -22.45 5.61
CA MET A 1 -21.84 -22.07 4.90
C MET A 1 -21.59 -22.24 3.41
N SER A 2 -22.43 -22.99 2.68
CA SER A 2 -22.31 -23.10 1.22
C SER A 2 -22.69 -21.74 0.62
N THR A 3 -21.81 -21.17 -0.20
CA THR A 3 -22.15 -19.96 -0.94
C THR A 3 -23.18 -20.34 -2.02
N PRO A 4 -24.25 -19.54 -2.23
CA PRO A 4 -25.31 -19.87 -3.19
C PRO A 4 -24.84 -19.97 -4.66
N TYR A 5 -23.60 -19.58 -4.93
CA TYR A 5 -22.99 -19.58 -6.26
C TYR A 5 -21.92 -20.67 -6.47
N LYS A 6 -21.70 -21.53 -5.46
CA LYS A 6 -20.73 -22.63 -5.60
C LYS A 6 -21.18 -23.59 -6.69
N LEU A 7 -20.27 -23.90 -7.60
CA LEU A 7 -20.52 -24.82 -8.71
C LEU A 7 -20.63 -26.29 -8.25
N GLY A 8 -21.44 -27.08 -8.91
CA GLY A 8 -21.41 -28.53 -8.78
C GLY A 8 -20.07 -29.09 -9.29
N ALA A 9 -19.65 -30.23 -8.73
CA ALA A 9 -18.34 -30.84 -8.99
C ALA A 9 -18.01 -31.03 -10.47
N GLU A 10 -18.98 -31.60 -11.24
CA GLU A 10 -18.81 -31.85 -12.68
C GLU A 10 -18.57 -30.55 -13.48
N ARG A 11 -19.35 -29.51 -13.20
CA ARG A 11 -19.21 -28.22 -13.89
C ARG A 11 -17.90 -27.53 -13.49
N HIS A 12 -17.54 -27.59 -12.21
CA HIS A 12 -16.25 -27.06 -11.70
C HIS A 12 -15.07 -27.74 -12.40
N GLU A 13 -15.10 -29.08 -12.51
CA GLU A 13 -14.09 -29.88 -13.20
C GLU A 13 -14.01 -29.55 -14.70
N SER A 14 -15.15 -29.50 -15.38
CA SER A 14 -15.23 -29.18 -16.81
C SER A 14 -14.65 -27.79 -17.13
N ILE A 15 -14.94 -26.77 -16.29
CA ILE A 15 -14.37 -25.43 -16.47
C ILE A 15 -12.86 -25.45 -16.27
N TYR A 16 -12.39 -26.13 -15.24
CA TYR A 16 -10.95 -26.23 -15.01
C TYR A 16 -10.23 -26.86 -16.19
N THR A 17 -10.63 -28.07 -16.58
CA THR A 17 -9.96 -28.86 -17.62
C THR A 17 -10.02 -28.18 -19.00
N ASN A 18 -11.24 -27.79 -19.42
CA ASN A 18 -11.48 -27.36 -20.79
C ASN A 18 -11.20 -25.87 -21.03
N LYS A 19 -11.13 -25.04 -19.97
CA LYS A 19 -10.94 -23.60 -20.12
C LYS A 19 -9.69 -23.08 -19.43
N ILE A 20 -9.44 -23.50 -18.17
CA ILE A 20 -8.34 -22.95 -17.39
C ILE A 20 -7.03 -23.68 -17.73
N ALA A 21 -6.96 -24.97 -17.52
CA ALA A 21 -5.76 -25.77 -17.82
C ALA A 21 -5.36 -25.63 -19.29
N ALA A 22 -6.32 -25.78 -20.20
CA ALA A 22 -6.10 -25.61 -21.65
C ALA A 22 -5.56 -24.25 -22.03
N ARG A 23 -5.84 -23.20 -21.27
CA ARG A 23 -5.37 -21.83 -21.55
C ARG A 23 -3.99 -21.52 -20.93
N TYR A 24 -3.73 -21.99 -19.70
CA TYR A 24 -2.56 -21.56 -18.93
C TYR A 24 -1.38 -22.53 -19.03
N LEU A 25 -1.61 -23.85 -19.05
CA LEU A 25 -0.51 -24.81 -19.04
C LEU A 25 0.30 -24.83 -20.34
N PRO A 26 -0.27 -24.75 -21.56
CA PRO A 26 0.51 -24.81 -22.80
C PRO A 26 1.47 -23.64 -23.03
N ARG A 27 1.34 -22.56 -22.24
CA ARG A 27 2.15 -21.36 -22.37
C ARG A 27 3.58 -21.48 -21.79
N SER A 28 3.90 -22.60 -21.18
CA SER A 28 5.19 -22.87 -20.57
C SER A 28 5.66 -24.27 -20.91
N LYS A 29 6.96 -24.42 -21.05
CA LYS A 29 7.63 -25.73 -21.27
C LYS A 29 8.19 -26.23 -19.93
N PRO A 30 8.35 -27.57 -19.76
CA PRO A 30 9.09 -28.13 -18.63
C PRO A 30 10.51 -27.55 -18.56
N GLN A 31 10.98 -27.29 -17.34
CA GLN A 31 12.32 -26.77 -17.06
C GLN A 31 13.10 -27.78 -16.25
N GLU A 32 14.40 -27.89 -16.50
CA GLU A 32 15.30 -28.70 -15.68
C GLU A 32 15.41 -28.14 -14.25
N GLN A 33 15.50 -26.81 -14.14
CA GLN A 33 15.50 -26.08 -12.87
C GLN A 33 14.38 -25.03 -12.88
N PRO A 34 13.13 -25.43 -12.57
CA PRO A 34 12.03 -24.51 -12.60
C PRO A 34 12.12 -23.46 -11.47
N THR A 35 11.63 -22.26 -11.76
CA THR A 35 11.56 -21.17 -10.78
C THR A 35 10.11 -20.80 -10.50
N ALA A 36 9.79 -20.62 -9.21
CA ALA A 36 8.55 -20.05 -8.74
C ALA A 36 8.78 -18.62 -8.22
N VAL A 37 8.15 -17.64 -8.84
CA VAL A 37 8.13 -16.26 -8.35
C VAL A 37 6.81 -16.02 -7.64
N ILE A 38 6.88 -15.76 -6.34
CA ILE A 38 5.74 -15.43 -5.49
C ILE A 38 5.71 -13.91 -5.33
N THR A 39 4.58 -13.26 -5.64
CA THR A 39 4.42 -11.84 -5.38
C THR A 39 3.76 -11.61 -4.02
N GLY A 40 4.06 -10.47 -3.40
CA GLY A 40 3.49 -10.05 -2.12
C GLY A 40 3.17 -8.56 -2.10
N GLY A 41 2.17 -8.19 -1.30
CA GLY A 41 1.76 -6.81 -1.10
C GLY A 41 0.26 -6.68 -0.85
N GLN A 42 -0.11 -5.68 -0.05
CA GLN A 42 -1.50 -5.38 0.25
C GLN A 42 -2.29 -4.93 -1.01
N PRO A 43 -3.63 -4.94 -0.98
CA PRO A 43 -4.43 -4.32 -2.03
C PRO A 43 -3.99 -2.87 -2.28
N GLY A 44 -3.92 -2.47 -3.55
CA GLY A 44 -3.46 -1.12 -3.94
C GLY A 44 -1.94 -0.90 -3.93
N SER A 45 -1.13 -1.87 -3.50
CA SER A 45 0.34 -1.71 -3.46
C SER A 45 1.02 -1.69 -4.83
N GLY A 46 0.35 -2.14 -5.91
CA GLY A 46 0.95 -2.19 -7.24
C GLY A 46 1.58 -3.54 -7.61
N LYS A 47 1.16 -4.65 -6.99
CA LYS A 47 1.65 -6.02 -7.31
C LYS A 47 1.67 -6.38 -8.79
N SER A 48 0.77 -5.81 -9.61
CA SER A 48 0.76 -6.04 -11.05
C SER A 48 2.07 -5.69 -11.75
N SER A 49 2.82 -4.72 -11.21
CA SER A 49 4.16 -4.40 -11.70
C SER A 49 5.16 -5.52 -11.42
N LEU A 50 5.06 -6.18 -10.25
CA LEU A 50 5.90 -7.34 -9.92
C LEU A 50 5.59 -8.53 -10.82
N THR A 51 4.29 -8.77 -11.08
CA THR A 51 3.86 -9.79 -12.03
C THR A 51 4.42 -9.51 -13.42
N ALA A 52 4.44 -8.24 -13.87
CA ALA A 52 5.02 -7.85 -15.14
C ALA A 52 6.55 -8.07 -15.19
N LEU A 53 7.26 -7.79 -14.09
CA LEU A 53 8.70 -8.09 -13.96
C LEU A 53 8.98 -9.60 -14.07
N ALA A 54 8.19 -10.43 -13.36
CA ALA A 54 8.29 -11.88 -13.42
C ALA A 54 7.96 -12.43 -14.82
N VAL A 55 6.97 -11.86 -15.51
CA VAL A 55 6.65 -12.19 -16.90
C VAL A 55 7.86 -11.92 -17.83
N ASN A 56 8.53 -10.79 -17.65
CA ASN A 56 9.74 -10.48 -18.41
C ASN A 56 10.89 -11.46 -18.12
N GLN A 57 11.04 -11.90 -16.87
CA GLN A 57 12.04 -12.91 -16.48
C GLN A 57 11.83 -14.23 -17.22
N PHE A 58 10.58 -14.61 -17.50
CA PHE A 58 10.23 -15.86 -18.16
C PHE A 58 9.82 -15.72 -19.64
N ARG A 59 10.22 -14.64 -20.28
CA ARG A 59 9.80 -14.35 -21.67
C ARG A 59 10.08 -15.51 -22.64
N ASP A 60 11.25 -16.14 -22.54
CA ASP A 60 11.66 -17.18 -23.49
C ASP A 60 11.25 -18.59 -23.05
N SER A 61 11.18 -18.84 -21.76
CA SER A 61 10.85 -20.16 -21.20
C SER A 61 9.34 -20.38 -21.01
N GLY A 62 8.57 -19.30 -21.01
CA GLY A 62 7.16 -19.32 -20.65
C GLY A 62 6.92 -19.53 -19.13
N TYR A 63 5.69 -19.37 -18.73
CA TYR A 63 5.28 -19.48 -17.31
C TYR A 63 3.82 -19.90 -17.17
N VAL A 64 3.46 -20.43 -16.00
CA VAL A 64 2.08 -20.62 -15.56
C VAL A 64 1.76 -19.49 -14.58
N LEU A 65 0.76 -18.65 -14.90
CA LEU A 65 0.28 -17.60 -13.99
C LEU A 65 -0.82 -18.16 -13.09
N VAL A 66 -0.55 -18.25 -11.81
CA VAL A 66 -1.49 -18.64 -10.76
C VAL A 66 -1.97 -17.38 -10.05
N ASP A 67 -3.16 -16.92 -10.44
CA ASP A 67 -3.84 -15.73 -9.91
C ASP A 67 -5.33 -16.01 -9.83
N ALA A 68 -5.86 -16.22 -8.63
CA ALA A 68 -7.27 -16.52 -8.41
C ALA A 68 -8.20 -15.42 -8.98
N ASP A 69 -7.77 -14.16 -9.00
CA ASP A 69 -8.55 -13.07 -9.55
C ASP A 69 -8.65 -13.14 -11.09
N LYS A 70 -7.60 -13.61 -11.76
CA LYS A 70 -7.62 -13.85 -13.21
C LYS A 70 -8.46 -15.07 -13.60
N LEU A 71 -8.76 -15.95 -12.65
CA LEU A 71 -9.63 -17.11 -12.88
C LEU A 71 -11.12 -16.78 -12.68
N ARG A 72 -11.47 -15.70 -11.99
CA ARG A 72 -12.88 -15.30 -11.74
C ARG A 72 -13.73 -15.18 -13.02
N PRO A 73 -13.24 -14.62 -14.15
CA PRO A 73 -14.03 -14.53 -15.37
C PRO A 73 -14.49 -15.89 -15.96
N PHE A 74 -13.88 -17.01 -15.54
CA PHE A 74 -14.31 -18.34 -15.95
C PHE A 74 -15.54 -18.82 -15.16
N HIS A 75 -15.84 -18.20 -13.99
CA HIS A 75 -17.04 -18.50 -13.24
C HIS A 75 -18.27 -17.91 -13.96
N PRO A 76 -19.29 -18.72 -14.28
CA PRO A 76 -20.41 -18.30 -15.12
C PRO A 76 -21.19 -17.11 -14.56
N ASP A 77 -21.30 -17.01 -13.24
CA ASP A 77 -22.02 -15.93 -12.57
C ASP A 77 -21.18 -14.67 -12.33
N TYR A 78 -19.86 -14.73 -12.48
CA TYR A 78 -18.98 -13.62 -12.08
C TYR A 78 -19.34 -12.30 -12.75
N ARG A 79 -19.57 -12.31 -14.08
CA ARG A 79 -19.91 -11.10 -14.82
C ARG A 79 -21.25 -10.51 -14.37
N ARG A 80 -22.24 -11.37 -14.07
CA ARG A 80 -23.54 -10.93 -13.54
C ARG A 80 -23.36 -10.34 -12.14
N LEU A 81 -22.66 -11.01 -11.26
CA LEU A 81 -22.36 -10.52 -9.90
C LEU A 81 -21.61 -9.19 -9.91
N MET A 82 -20.64 -9.01 -10.80
CA MET A 82 -19.93 -7.73 -10.95
C MET A 82 -20.85 -6.57 -11.36
N ARG A 83 -21.93 -6.83 -12.08
CA ARG A 83 -22.91 -5.80 -12.45
C ARG A 83 -23.91 -5.48 -11.34
N THR A 84 -24.24 -6.43 -10.49
CA THR A 84 -25.27 -6.30 -9.45
C THR A 84 -24.70 -5.97 -8.08
N ASP A 85 -23.51 -6.48 -7.76
CA ASP A 85 -22.82 -6.30 -6.48
C ASP A 85 -21.31 -6.48 -6.67
N ASP A 86 -20.68 -5.48 -7.28
CA ASP A 86 -19.25 -5.52 -7.62
C ASP A 86 -18.33 -5.58 -6.38
N ARG A 87 -18.82 -5.15 -5.22
CA ARG A 87 -18.07 -5.19 -3.95
C ARG A 87 -17.96 -6.62 -3.39
N ASN A 88 -18.98 -7.46 -3.59
CA ASN A 88 -19.02 -8.81 -3.04
C ASN A 88 -18.75 -9.92 -4.08
N ALA A 89 -18.83 -9.62 -5.37
CA ALA A 89 -18.64 -10.60 -6.45
C ALA A 89 -17.39 -11.48 -6.29
N ALA A 90 -16.29 -10.88 -5.82
CA ALA A 90 -15.04 -11.60 -5.56
C ALA A 90 -15.17 -12.62 -4.43
N ASN A 91 -15.87 -12.29 -3.34
CA ASN A 91 -16.09 -13.20 -2.22
C ASN A 91 -17.05 -14.35 -2.61
N LEU A 92 -18.12 -14.01 -3.33
CA LEU A 92 -19.15 -14.96 -3.75
C LEU A 92 -18.63 -16.05 -4.69
N THR A 93 -17.58 -15.76 -5.47
CA THR A 93 -16.96 -16.71 -6.42
C THR A 93 -15.67 -17.34 -5.90
N HIS A 94 -15.21 -16.99 -4.70
CA HIS A 94 -13.93 -17.47 -4.16
C HIS A 94 -13.92 -18.99 -3.91
N ALA A 95 -15.07 -19.56 -3.55
CA ALA A 95 -15.21 -21.00 -3.28
C ALA A 95 -14.84 -21.90 -4.48
N ASP A 96 -14.90 -21.36 -5.70
CA ASP A 96 -14.50 -22.06 -6.92
C ASP A 96 -13.14 -21.61 -7.44
N CYS A 97 -12.89 -20.29 -7.44
CA CYS A 97 -11.65 -19.72 -7.99
C CYS A 97 -10.40 -20.08 -7.18
N GLY A 98 -10.49 -20.19 -5.85
CA GLY A 98 -9.41 -20.63 -4.99
C GLY A 98 -8.96 -22.06 -5.30
N PRO A 99 -9.85 -23.07 -5.28
CA PRO A 99 -9.54 -24.42 -5.70
C PRO A 99 -8.98 -24.54 -7.13
N TRP A 100 -9.47 -23.76 -8.09
CA TRP A 100 -8.89 -23.73 -9.44
C TRP A 100 -7.45 -23.21 -9.43
N ALA A 101 -7.16 -22.16 -8.69
CA ALA A 101 -5.80 -21.62 -8.56
C ALA A 101 -4.85 -22.64 -7.92
N ASN A 102 -5.29 -23.31 -6.85
CA ASN A 102 -4.50 -24.35 -6.19
C ASN A 102 -4.23 -25.56 -7.12
N ARG A 103 -5.22 -25.94 -7.91
CA ARG A 103 -5.04 -27.01 -8.89
C ARG A 103 -4.09 -26.60 -10.01
N LEU A 104 -4.22 -25.38 -10.53
CA LEU A 104 -3.33 -24.86 -11.56
C LEU A 104 -1.89 -24.79 -11.08
N LEU A 105 -1.67 -24.41 -9.79
CA LEU A 105 -0.36 -24.48 -9.17
C LEU A 105 0.19 -25.90 -9.17
N ARG A 106 -0.60 -26.88 -8.72
CA ARG A 106 -0.20 -28.28 -8.68
C ARG A 106 0.16 -28.82 -10.07
N ASP A 107 -0.69 -28.62 -11.06
CA ASP A 107 -0.47 -29.08 -12.44
C ASP A 107 0.78 -28.38 -13.06
N GLY A 108 1.02 -27.12 -12.71
CA GLY A 108 2.23 -26.37 -13.08
C GLY A 108 3.47 -27.00 -12.47
N VAL A 109 3.40 -27.40 -11.18
CA VAL A 109 4.49 -28.05 -10.45
C VAL A 109 4.79 -29.44 -11.01
N GLU A 110 3.76 -30.27 -11.22
CA GLU A 110 3.87 -31.60 -11.82
C GLU A 110 4.51 -31.53 -13.22
N GLY A 111 4.14 -30.50 -13.99
CA GLY A 111 4.73 -30.23 -15.31
C GLY A 111 6.11 -29.57 -15.27
N ARG A 112 6.72 -29.37 -14.11
CA ARG A 112 8.04 -28.70 -13.92
C ARG A 112 8.15 -27.37 -14.65
N ARG A 113 7.10 -26.55 -14.60
CA ARG A 113 7.00 -25.28 -15.35
C ARG A 113 7.43 -24.11 -14.48
N ASN A 114 7.98 -23.05 -15.06
CA ASN A 114 8.11 -21.80 -14.33
C ASN A 114 6.73 -21.28 -13.92
N ILE A 115 6.61 -20.78 -12.70
CA ILE A 115 5.32 -20.38 -12.12
C ILE A 115 5.43 -18.95 -11.57
N ILE A 116 4.42 -18.13 -11.84
CA ILE A 116 4.20 -16.84 -11.19
C ILE A 116 2.97 -17.01 -10.30
N ILE A 117 3.12 -16.80 -8.99
CA ILE A 117 2.03 -16.90 -8.01
C ILE A 117 1.70 -15.48 -7.55
N ASP A 118 0.61 -14.93 -8.10
CA ASP A 118 0.12 -13.58 -7.73
C ASP A 118 -0.84 -13.71 -6.54
N GLN A 119 -0.35 -13.31 -5.38
CA GLN A 119 -1.10 -13.34 -4.12
C GLN A 119 -0.72 -12.18 -3.20
N THR A 120 -1.41 -12.00 -2.09
CA THR A 120 -1.06 -10.97 -1.10
C THR A 120 0.15 -11.34 -0.27
N SER A 121 0.42 -12.63 -0.08
CA SER A 121 1.48 -13.15 0.81
C SER A 121 1.37 -12.59 2.24
N ARG A 122 0.16 -12.59 2.80
CA ARG A 122 -0.14 -12.02 4.13
C ARG A 122 -0.02 -13.01 5.28
N ASP A 123 0.14 -14.29 4.97
CA ASP A 123 0.19 -15.38 5.95
C ASP A 123 1.56 -16.06 5.89
N PRO A 124 2.40 -15.89 6.93
CA PRO A 124 3.73 -16.49 6.99
C PRO A 124 3.72 -18.02 6.97
N GLU A 125 2.72 -18.65 7.62
CA GLU A 125 2.62 -20.12 7.68
C GLU A 125 2.21 -20.70 6.34
N ALA A 126 1.27 -20.06 5.66
CA ALA A 126 0.87 -20.46 4.31
C ALA A 126 2.04 -20.32 3.32
N LEU A 127 2.85 -19.25 3.43
CA LEU A 127 4.07 -19.09 2.65
C LEU A 127 5.05 -20.24 2.96
N ALA A 128 5.33 -20.50 4.23
CA ALA A 128 6.27 -21.56 4.63
C ALA A 128 5.86 -22.93 4.08
N LYS A 129 4.59 -23.32 4.20
CA LYS A 129 4.06 -24.57 3.63
C LYS A 129 4.24 -24.64 2.13
N MET A 130 3.91 -23.54 1.42
CA MET A 130 4.04 -23.46 -0.03
C MET A 130 5.49 -23.58 -0.49
N THR A 131 6.42 -22.86 0.14
CA THR A 131 7.83 -22.86 -0.25
C THR A 131 8.50 -24.19 0.02
N VAL A 132 8.16 -24.87 1.12
CA VAL A 132 8.61 -26.25 1.38
C VAL A 132 8.18 -27.20 0.26
N GLY A 133 6.90 -27.19 -0.12
CA GLY A 133 6.41 -28.03 -1.20
C GLY A 133 7.06 -27.74 -2.56
N LEU A 134 7.26 -26.46 -2.89
CA LEU A 134 7.94 -26.06 -4.12
C LEU A 134 9.42 -26.51 -4.13
N ARG A 135 10.15 -26.33 -3.04
CA ARG A 135 11.53 -26.79 -2.94
C ARG A 135 11.67 -28.31 -3.02
N GLN A 136 10.77 -29.05 -2.37
CA GLN A 136 10.72 -30.53 -2.47
C GLN A 136 10.47 -30.98 -3.92
N ALA A 137 9.74 -30.20 -4.71
CA ALA A 137 9.53 -30.42 -6.14
C ALA A 137 10.73 -29.92 -7.01
N GLY A 138 11.82 -29.45 -6.41
CA GLY A 138 13.02 -28.99 -7.11
C GLY A 138 12.94 -27.58 -7.69
N TYR A 139 12.06 -26.72 -7.15
CA TYR A 139 11.95 -25.33 -7.56
C TYR A 139 12.95 -24.43 -6.84
N ARG A 140 13.50 -23.48 -7.56
CA ARG A 140 14.01 -22.24 -6.99
C ARG A 140 12.83 -21.33 -6.66
N VAL A 141 12.79 -20.79 -5.44
CA VAL A 141 11.66 -19.97 -4.98
C VAL A 141 12.13 -18.54 -4.75
N GLU A 142 11.48 -17.58 -5.41
CA GLU A 142 11.74 -16.17 -5.24
C GLU A 142 10.50 -15.46 -4.66
N LEU A 143 10.68 -14.56 -3.69
CA LEU A 143 9.63 -13.74 -3.10
C LEU A 143 9.87 -12.27 -3.45
N HIS A 144 8.95 -11.68 -4.19
CA HIS A 144 8.97 -10.29 -4.61
C HIS A 144 7.85 -9.52 -3.93
N VAL A 145 8.15 -8.47 -3.17
CA VAL A 145 7.17 -7.80 -2.31
C VAL A 145 7.18 -6.29 -2.50
N MET A 146 5.98 -5.69 -2.58
CA MET A 146 5.82 -4.23 -2.58
C MET A 146 5.90 -3.67 -1.17
N ALA A 147 6.83 -2.75 -0.93
CA ALA A 147 6.96 -1.98 0.31
C ALA A 147 6.34 -0.59 0.11
N VAL A 148 5.00 -0.51 0.20
CA VAL A 148 4.24 0.73 -0.05
C VAL A 148 3.52 1.17 1.20
N ALA A 149 3.57 2.47 1.52
CA ALA A 149 2.86 3.06 2.66
C ALA A 149 1.35 2.81 2.59
N ALA A 150 0.71 2.63 3.76
CA ALA A 150 -0.72 2.33 3.86
C ALA A 150 -1.58 3.38 3.14
N ALA A 151 -1.32 4.67 3.38
CA ALA A 151 -2.08 5.77 2.78
C ALA A 151 -2.05 5.74 1.24
N VAL A 152 -0.88 5.48 0.64
CA VAL A 152 -0.72 5.40 -0.82
C VAL A 152 -1.47 4.22 -1.40
N SER A 153 -1.39 3.05 -0.76
CA SER A 153 -2.10 1.86 -1.26
C SER A 153 -3.61 1.97 -1.06
N GLU A 154 -4.09 2.63 0.02
CA GLU A 154 -5.49 2.91 0.23
C GLU A 154 -6.05 3.86 -0.86
N GLN A 155 -5.35 4.95 -1.19
CA GLN A 155 -5.71 5.82 -2.32
C GLN A 155 -5.84 5.03 -3.62
N ARG A 156 -4.85 4.20 -3.96
CA ARG A 156 -4.83 3.40 -5.18
C ARG A 156 -5.96 2.35 -5.26
N ILE A 157 -6.50 1.91 -4.13
CA ILE A 157 -7.72 1.08 -4.11
C ILE A 157 -8.89 1.86 -4.69
N HIS A 158 -9.09 3.10 -4.26
CA HIS A 158 -10.15 3.97 -4.74
C HIS A 158 -9.93 4.35 -6.22
N GLU A 159 -8.72 4.74 -6.60
CA GLU A 159 -8.37 5.06 -7.99
C GLU A 159 -8.66 3.89 -8.95
N ARG A 160 -8.25 2.68 -8.56
CA ARG A 160 -8.52 1.47 -9.35
C ARG A 160 -10.02 1.20 -9.47
N TYR A 161 -10.76 1.31 -8.36
CA TYR A 161 -12.20 1.06 -8.34
C TYR A 161 -12.94 2.03 -9.26
N GLU A 162 -12.68 3.32 -9.13
CA GLU A 162 -13.30 4.33 -9.97
C GLU A 162 -12.87 4.23 -11.45
N GLY A 163 -11.60 3.92 -11.72
CA GLY A 163 -11.12 3.69 -13.07
C GLY A 163 -11.78 2.46 -13.72
N GLN A 164 -12.00 1.38 -12.99
CA GLN A 164 -12.72 0.21 -13.48
C GLN A 164 -14.21 0.50 -13.71
N LYS A 165 -14.86 1.26 -12.82
CA LYS A 165 -16.25 1.70 -12.99
C LYS A 165 -16.42 2.57 -14.23
N GLU A 166 -15.52 3.51 -14.45
CA GLU A 166 -15.53 4.35 -15.66
C GLU A 166 -15.38 3.52 -16.94
N ALA A 167 -14.49 2.52 -16.92
CA ALA A 167 -14.21 1.69 -18.09
C ALA A 167 -15.27 0.60 -18.38
N SER A 168 -15.95 0.07 -17.34
CA SER A 168 -16.75 -1.16 -17.44
C SER A 168 -18.12 -1.07 -16.77
N GLY A 169 -18.43 0.02 -16.08
CA GLY A 169 -19.65 0.19 -15.29
C GLY A 169 -19.60 -0.46 -13.91
N PHE A 170 -18.55 -1.22 -13.59
CA PHE A 170 -18.33 -1.86 -12.29
C PHE A 170 -16.83 -1.96 -11.97
N GLY A 171 -16.48 -2.05 -10.69
CA GLY A 171 -15.09 -2.13 -10.23
C GLY A 171 -14.91 -3.08 -9.05
N ARG A 172 -13.71 -3.63 -8.91
CA ARG A 172 -13.37 -4.45 -7.74
C ARG A 172 -12.87 -3.56 -6.61
N PHE A 173 -13.61 -3.55 -5.52
CA PHE A 173 -13.24 -2.83 -4.31
C PHE A 173 -12.56 -3.76 -3.29
N SER A 174 -11.60 -3.24 -2.55
CA SER A 174 -11.00 -3.90 -1.38
C SER A 174 -11.35 -3.07 -0.14
N THR A 175 -11.96 -3.70 0.86
CA THR A 175 -12.32 -3.01 2.10
C THR A 175 -11.08 -2.64 2.91
N LYS A 176 -11.23 -1.64 3.79
CA LYS A 176 -10.15 -1.18 4.67
C LYS A 176 -9.64 -2.31 5.56
N ASP A 177 -10.53 -3.12 6.14
CA ASP A 177 -10.13 -4.24 7.00
C ASP A 177 -9.24 -5.25 6.27
N LYS A 178 -9.60 -5.62 5.03
CA LYS A 178 -8.77 -6.51 4.19
C LYS A 178 -7.44 -5.88 3.78
N HIS A 179 -7.43 -4.57 3.58
CA HIS A 179 -6.21 -3.83 3.31
C HIS A 179 -5.28 -3.86 4.51
N ASP A 180 -5.79 -3.52 5.71
CA ASP A 180 -5.00 -3.41 6.93
C ASP A 180 -4.49 -4.78 7.42
N GLU A 181 -5.34 -5.81 7.33
CA GLU A 181 -4.92 -7.20 7.57
C GLU A 181 -3.77 -7.62 6.65
N ALA A 182 -3.90 -7.34 5.35
CA ALA A 182 -2.85 -7.66 4.41
C ALA A 182 -1.59 -6.80 4.61
N TYR A 183 -1.74 -5.52 4.97
CA TYR A 183 -0.62 -4.62 5.26
C TYR A 183 0.25 -5.15 6.40
N ALA A 184 -0.37 -5.56 7.51
CA ALA A 184 0.32 -6.14 8.66
C ALA A 184 0.89 -7.52 8.32
N GLY A 185 0.09 -8.39 7.71
CA GLY A 185 0.47 -9.77 7.41
C GLY A 185 1.63 -9.88 6.41
N VAL A 186 1.67 -9.02 5.39
CA VAL A 186 2.79 -8.98 4.42
C VAL A 186 4.10 -8.62 5.12
N HIS A 187 4.09 -7.68 6.07
CA HIS A 187 5.27 -7.34 6.85
C HIS A 187 5.78 -8.54 7.66
N ALA A 188 4.88 -9.20 8.38
CA ALA A 188 5.21 -10.39 9.16
C ALA A 188 5.79 -11.51 8.25
N THR A 189 5.22 -11.68 7.06
CA THR A 189 5.64 -12.68 6.07
C THR A 189 7.06 -12.40 5.56
N VAL A 190 7.41 -11.15 5.26
CA VAL A 190 8.76 -10.76 4.82
C VAL A 190 9.79 -11.11 5.89
N GLY A 191 9.54 -10.74 7.14
CA GLY A 191 10.45 -11.07 8.24
C GLY A 191 10.57 -12.57 8.48
N ALA A 192 9.47 -13.33 8.38
CA ALA A 192 9.47 -14.79 8.52
C ALA A 192 10.22 -15.47 7.37
N ALA A 193 10.04 -14.97 6.13
CA ALA A 193 10.69 -15.54 4.95
C ALA A 193 12.21 -15.46 5.04
N GLU A 194 12.75 -14.34 5.50
CA GLU A 194 14.20 -14.16 5.64
C GLU A 194 14.74 -14.91 6.85
N ARG A 195 14.14 -14.77 8.05
CA ARG A 195 14.61 -15.47 9.27
C ARG A 195 14.53 -17.00 9.16
N GLY A 196 13.53 -17.50 8.44
CA GLY A 196 13.31 -18.94 8.25
C GLY A 196 13.97 -19.52 7.00
N ASN A 197 14.75 -18.74 6.25
CA ASN A 197 15.34 -19.19 4.97
C ASN A 197 14.30 -19.81 4.03
N LEU A 198 13.08 -19.24 3.99
CA LEU A 198 11.95 -19.85 3.30
C LEU A 198 12.05 -19.75 1.78
N VAL A 199 12.82 -18.80 1.26
CA VAL A 199 12.96 -18.53 -0.18
C VAL A 199 14.44 -18.42 -0.57
N ASP A 200 14.76 -18.62 -1.85
CA ASP A 200 16.12 -18.56 -2.37
C ASP A 200 16.51 -17.12 -2.77
N ARG A 201 15.52 -16.27 -3.00
CA ARG A 201 15.70 -14.84 -3.29
C ARG A 201 14.53 -14.05 -2.70
N LEU A 202 14.84 -12.96 -2.01
CA LEU A 202 13.87 -12.00 -1.48
C LEU A 202 14.19 -10.61 -2.03
N VAL A 203 13.18 -9.96 -2.65
CA VAL A 203 13.32 -8.60 -3.18
C VAL A 203 12.17 -7.74 -2.71
N LEU A 204 12.49 -6.57 -2.17
CA LEU A 204 11.49 -5.54 -1.83
C LEU A 204 11.56 -4.42 -2.86
N TYR A 205 10.38 -3.90 -3.21
CA TYR A 205 10.22 -2.84 -4.21
C TYR A 205 9.44 -1.67 -3.65
N ASP A 206 9.82 -0.46 -4.04
CA ASP A 206 9.08 0.76 -3.73
C ASP A 206 7.78 0.89 -4.56
N LYS A 207 7.04 2.00 -4.36
CA LYS A 207 5.80 2.31 -5.08
C LYS A 207 5.95 2.41 -6.61
N SER A 208 7.17 2.57 -7.11
CA SER A 208 7.55 2.70 -8.53
C SER A 208 8.13 1.41 -9.09
N ALA A 209 8.05 0.31 -8.32
CA ALA A 209 8.64 -0.99 -8.64
C ALA A 209 10.18 -0.95 -8.83
N GLN A 210 10.86 -0.02 -8.15
CA GLN A 210 12.31 -0.02 -8.05
C GLN A 210 12.74 -0.88 -6.85
N PRO A 211 13.76 -1.76 -7.01
CA PRO A 211 14.24 -2.58 -5.91
C PRO A 211 14.93 -1.71 -4.86
N ILE A 212 14.51 -1.85 -3.60
CA ILE A 212 15.07 -1.15 -2.43
C ILE A 212 15.84 -2.08 -1.50
N TYR A 213 15.62 -3.38 -1.62
CA TYR A 213 16.30 -4.42 -0.88
C TYR A 213 16.32 -5.70 -1.70
N GLU A 214 17.45 -6.38 -1.72
CA GLU A 214 17.59 -7.72 -2.29
C GLU A 214 18.54 -8.56 -1.45
N ASN A 215 18.14 -9.81 -1.18
CA ASN A 215 19.01 -10.82 -0.58
C ASN A 215 18.82 -12.17 -1.27
N ARG A 216 19.87 -12.95 -1.32
CA ARG A 216 19.90 -14.27 -1.95
C ARG A 216 20.45 -15.31 -0.98
N LEU A 217 19.83 -16.47 -0.97
CA LEU A 217 20.28 -17.62 -0.20
C LEU A 217 21.30 -18.39 -1.05
N GLU A 218 22.52 -18.49 -0.59
CA GLU A 218 23.62 -19.21 -1.24
C GLU A 218 24.21 -20.23 -0.25
N ASN A 219 24.23 -21.50 -0.63
CA ASN A 219 24.73 -22.60 0.23
C ASN A 219 24.07 -22.64 1.64
N GLY A 220 22.78 -22.33 1.72
CA GLY A 220 22.00 -22.34 2.96
C GLY A 220 22.16 -21.09 3.86
N ALA A 221 22.95 -20.11 3.44
CA ALA A 221 23.13 -18.84 4.15
C ALA A 221 22.75 -17.64 3.26
N TRP A 222 22.22 -16.59 3.85
CA TRP A 222 21.98 -15.34 3.14
C TRP A 222 23.32 -14.66 2.77
N ARG A 223 23.39 -14.14 1.56
CA ARG A 223 24.55 -13.40 1.05
C ARG A 223 24.89 -12.17 1.87
N SER A 224 23.86 -11.51 2.40
CA SER A 224 23.99 -10.37 3.31
C SER A 224 23.24 -10.66 4.61
N ALA A 225 23.60 -9.97 5.70
CA ALA A 225 22.87 -10.08 6.95
C ALA A 225 21.37 -9.78 6.73
N PRO A 226 20.44 -10.53 7.36
CA PRO A 226 19.02 -10.29 7.26
C PRO A 226 18.64 -8.85 7.63
N GLY A 227 17.87 -8.19 6.75
CA GLY A 227 17.50 -6.77 6.90
C GLY A 227 16.18 -6.41 6.21
N ALA A 228 15.48 -7.37 5.61
CA ALA A 228 14.27 -7.13 4.83
C ALA A 228 13.15 -6.49 5.68
N ASP A 229 12.96 -6.93 6.92
CA ASP A 229 11.98 -6.38 7.86
C ASP A 229 12.21 -4.88 8.11
N GLN A 230 13.48 -4.52 8.36
CA GLN A 230 13.89 -3.13 8.59
C GLN A 230 13.74 -2.28 7.33
N ALA A 231 14.17 -2.78 6.18
CA ALA A 231 14.05 -2.10 4.90
C ALA A 231 12.57 -1.84 4.54
N MET A 232 11.71 -2.83 4.74
CA MET A 232 10.27 -2.70 4.53
C MET A 232 9.65 -1.66 5.45
N LYS A 233 9.99 -1.70 6.75
CA LYS A 233 9.52 -0.72 7.73
C LYS A 233 9.97 0.69 7.35
N ALA A 234 11.25 0.86 7.04
CA ALA A 234 11.82 2.15 6.66
C ALA A 234 11.10 2.77 5.46
N GLU A 235 10.89 2.00 4.38
CA GLU A 235 10.19 2.50 3.19
C GLU A 235 8.72 2.82 3.48
N ARG A 236 8.02 1.97 4.23
CA ARG A 236 6.60 2.16 4.56
C ARG A 236 6.33 3.35 5.47
N THR A 237 7.31 3.74 6.28
CA THR A 237 7.16 4.82 7.28
C THR A 237 7.94 6.09 6.97
N ARG A 238 8.74 6.12 5.91
CA ARG A 238 9.43 7.34 5.52
C ARG A 238 8.43 8.45 5.21
N PRO A 239 8.74 9.69 5.54
CA PRO A 239 7.94 10.83 5.12
C PRO A 239 7.83 10.90 3.58
N MET A 240 6.67 11.28 3.08
CA MET A 240 6.51 11.60 1.67
C MET A 240 7.29 12.87 1.35
N THR A 241 7.98 12.88 0.22
CA THR A 241 8.59 14.10 -0.35
C THR A 241 7.50 15.10 -0.74
N LEU A 242 7.86 16.37 -0.94
CA LEU A 242 6.92 17.40 -1.42
C LEU A 242 6.25 16.98 -2.74
N GLN A 243 7.01 16.38 -3.66
CA GLN A 243 6.46 15.89 -4.93
C GLN A 243 5.47 14.74 -4.71
N GLU A 244 5.76 13.79 -3.82
CA GLU A 244 4.86 12.71 -3.48
C GLU A 244 3.57 13.20 -2.81
N ARG A 245 3.66 14.23 -1.95
CA ARG A 245 2.47 14.87 -1.35
C ARG A 245 1.61 15.58 -2.40
N ARG A 246 2.23 16.21 -3.41
CA ARG A 246 1.51 16.79 -4.55
C ARG A 246 0.75 15.73 -5.35
N GLU A 247 1.42 14.64 -5.70
CA GLU A 247 0.81 13.53 -6.42
C GLU A 247 -0.34 12.90 -5.61
N TYR A 248 -0.13 12.73 -4.30
CA TYR A 248 -1.13 12.18 -3.38
C TYR A 248 -2.36 13.09 -3.26
N ALA A 249 -2.19 14.40 -3.12
CA ALA A 249 -3.30 15.35 -3.09
C ALA A 249 -4.04 15.40 -4.44
N ALA A 250 -3.32 15.48 -5.56
CA ALA A 250 -3.89 15.48 -6.90
C ALA A 250 -4.69 14.21 -7.22
N GLY A 251 -4.26 13.05 -6.70
CA GLY A 251 -5.01 11.81 -6.85
C GLY A 251 -6.38 11.86 -6.17
N PHE A 252 -6.50 12.47 -4.98
CA PHE A 252 -7.80 12.69 -4.34
C PHE A 252 -8.64 13.77 -5.01
N ASP A 253 -8.01 14.81 -5.56
CA ASP A 253 -8.72 15.80 -6.37
C ASP A 253 -9.38 15.13 -7.59
N ALA A 254 -8.64 14.31 -8.32
CA ALA A 254 -9.15 13.53 -9.44
C ALA A 254 -10.25 12.53 -9.04
N LEU A 255 -10.15 11.91 -7.87
CA LEU A 255 -11.19 11.03 -7.32
C LEU A 255 -12.47 11.81 -7.01
N ALA A 256 -12.37 12.97 -6.35
CA ALA A 256 -13.50 13.82 -6.05
C ALA A 256 -14.21 14.29 -7.34
N ASP A 257 -13.46 14.69 -8.37
CA ASP A 257 -13.99 15.06 -9.68
C ASP A 257 -14.74 13.90 -10.35
N LYS A 258 -14.23 12.67 -10.25
CA LYS A 258 -14.91 11.47 -10.78
C LYS A 258 -16.22 11.20 -10.06
N LEU A 259 -16.26 11.32 -8.73
CA LEU A 259 -17.47 11.09 -7.93
C LEU A 259 -18.51 12.18 -8.16
N ALA A 260 -18.12 13.41 -8.50
CA ALA A 260 -19.02 14.52 -8.78
C ALA A 260 -19.76 14.38 -10.13
N ARG A 261 -19.33 13.50 -11.02
CA ARG A 261 -19.98 13.31 -12.33
C ARG A 261 -21.37 12.68 -12.15
N PRO A 262 -22.43 13.25 -12.77
CA PRO A 262 -23.80 12.77 -12.61
C PRO A 262 -23.99 11.30 -12.98
N GLU A 263 -23.29 10.81 -14.01
CA GLU A 263 -23.35 9.43 -14.48
C GLU A 263 -22.77 8.42 -13.47
N ARG A 264 -21.86 8.85 -12.56
CA ARG A 264 -21.27 8.01 -11.52
C ARG A 264 -22.29 7.62 -10.44
N LYS A 265 -23.30 8.45 -10.20
CA LYS A 265 -24.33 8.24 -9.17
C LYS A 265 -23.71 7.84 -7.82
N ALA A 266 -22.68 8.59 -7.41
CA ALA A 266 -22.01 8.35 -6.14
C ALA A 266 -22.96 8.58 -4.97
N THR A 267 -22.88 7.73 -3.94
CA THR A 267 -23.68 7.93 -2.73
C THR A 267 -23.09 9.07 -1.88
N PRO A 268 -23.90 9.75 -1.05
CA PRO A 268 -23.39 10.77 -0.13
C PRO A 268 -22.26 10.25 0.79
N GLU A 269 -22.32 8.98 1.18
CA GLU A 269 -21.28 8.33 1.98
C GLU A 269 -19.96 8.19 1.22
N GLU A 270 -20.01 7.78 -0.05
CA GLU A 270 -18.80 7.68 -0.92
C GLU A 270 -18.17 9.06 -1.10
N VAL A 271 -18.97 10.06 -1.41
CA VAL A 271 -18.51 11.45 -1.58
C VAL A 271 -17.91 11.99 -0.28
N GLY A 272 -18.59 11.80 0.86
CA GLY A 272 -18.14 12.27 2.17
C GLY A 272 -16.79 11.65 2.56
N ARG A 273 -16.60 10.35 2.32
CA ARG A 273 -15.34 9.65 2.59
C ARG A 273 -14.17 10.18 1.75
N ILE A 274 -14.38 10.34 0.44
CA ILE A 274 -13.32 10.87 -0.43
C ILE A 274 -13.02 12.33 -0.11
N ALA A 275 -14.02 13.14 0.21
CA ALA A 275 -13.83 14.53 0.63
C ALA A 275 -13.03 14.66 1.93
N GLU A 276 -13.20 13.75 2.88
CA GLU A 276 -12.38 13.69 4.09
C GLU A 276 -10.93 13.35 3.77
N MET A 277 -10.70 12.29 2.98
CA MET A 277 -9.36 11.90 2.57
C MET A 277 -8.65 12.99 1.75
N GLN A 278 -9.39 13.69 0.88
CA GLN A 278 -8.90 14.84 0.12
C GLN A 278 -8.47 15.99 1.03
N ARG A 279 -9.28 16.34 2.04
CA ARG A 279 -8.90 17.37 3.03
C ARG A 279 -7.62 17.00 3.76
N ASN A 280 -7.50 15.76 4.21
CA ASN A 280 -6.30 15.26 4.89
C ASN A 280 -5.07 15.33 3.97
N ALA A 281 -5.19 14.90 2.72
CA ALA A 281 -4.09 14.95 1.74
C ALA A 281 -3.65 16.39 1.44
N ARG A 282 -4.61 17.33 1.30
CA ARG A 282 -4.33 18.76 1.11
C ARG A 282 -3.67 19.39 2.33
N SER A 283 -4.08 19.01 3.55
CA SER A 283 -3.44 19.50 4.79
C SER A 283 -1.99 19.01 4.90
N LEU A 284 -1.71 17.74 4.55
CA LEU A 284 -0.36 17.21 4.48
C LEU A 284 0.51 17.96 3.47
N LEU A 285 -0.04 18.27 2.30
CA LEU A 285 0.66 19.04 1.27
C LEU A 285 0.90 20.48 1.72
N ALA A 286 -0.13 21.15 2.25
CA ALA A 286 -0.03 22.54 2.73
C ALA A 286 1.05 22.70 3.83
N ALA A 287 1.14 21.74 4.75
CA ALA A 287 2.18 21.72 5.78
C ALA A 287 3.59 21.61 5.21
N GLU A 288 3.77 20.77 4.18
CA GLU A 288 5.08 20.60 3.55
C GLU A 288 5.48 21.82 2.70
N VAL A 289 4.51 22.40 1.99
CA VAL A 289 4.69 23.68 1.29
C VAL A 289 5.07 24.79 2.27
N PHE A 290 4.43 24.85 3.46
CA PHE A 290 4.79 25.79 4.52
C PHE A 290 6.23 25.58 5.03
N ARG A 291 6.73 24.34 5.12
CA ARG A 291 8.10 24.03 5.55
C ARG A 291 9.15 24.43 4.51
N GLN A 292 8.87 24.20 3.22
CA GLN A 292 9.88 24.21 2.17
C GLN A 292 9.83 25.44 1.26
N GLU A 293 8.66 26.04 1.06
CA GLU A 293 8.49 27.13 0.09
C GLU A 293 8.53 28.52 0.74
N LYS A 294 8.85 29.54 -0.07
CA LYS A 294 8.78 30.93 0.37
C LYS A 294 7.31 31.33 0.66
N PRO A 295 7.05 32.19 1.67
CA PRO A 295 5.71 32.56 2.07
C PRO A 295 4.80 33.03 0.92
N GLU A 296 5.33 33.81 -0.02
CA GLU A 296 4.57 34.35 -1.14
C GLU A 296 4.12 33.23 -2.11
N ALA A 297 4.98 32.25 -2.36
CA ALA A 297 4.65 31.11 -3.20
C ALA A 297 3.65 30.16 -2.50
N ALA A 298 3.89 29.88 -1.24
CA ALA A 298 3.03 29.05 -0.41
C ALA A 298 1.61 29.63 -0.29
N MET A 299 1.47 30.92 -0.03
CA MET A 299 0.17 31.59 0.08
C MET A 299 -0.57 31.73 -1.27
N ARG A 300 0.14 31.72 -2.40
CA ARG A 300 -0.50 31.66 -3.71
C ARG A 300 -1.15 30.28 -3.94
N GLN A 301 -0.51 29.21 -3.46
CA GLN A 301 -1.01 27.84 -3.59
C GLN A 301 -2.06 27.50 -2.53
N PHE A 302 -1.85 27.99 -1.31
CA PHE A 302 -2.72 27.77 -0.14
C PHE A 302 -2.96 29.09 0.57
N PRO A 303 -4.01 29.88 0.17
CA PRO A 303 -4.31 31.18 0.76
C PRO A 303 -4.52 31.14 2.29
N GLU A 304 -5.04 30.00 2.80
CA GLU A 304 -5.26 29.75 4.23
C GLU A 304 -3.98 29.77 5.07
N LEU A 305 -2.81 29.58 4.47
CA LEU A 305 -1.52 29.70 5.16
C LEU A 305 -1.18 31.13 5.58
N ALA A 306 -1.89 32.15 5.09
CA ALA A 306 -1.70 33.54 5.48
C ALA A 306 -1.77 33.71 7.01
N THR A 307 -2.74 33.08 7.68
CA THR A 307 -2.89 33.10 9.13
C THR A 307 -1.70 32.44 9.83
N ALA A 308 -1.21 31.30 9.32
CA ALA A 308 -0.04 30.61 9.86
C ALA A 308 1.22 31.48 9.78
N TYR A 309 1.48 32.12 8.65
CA TYR A 309 2.59 33.05 8.50
C TYR A 309 2.46 34.30 9.36
N ALA A 310 1.23 34.85 9.53
CA ALA A 310 1.00 35.98 10.43
C ALA A 310 1.33 35.61 11.89
N ASN A 311 0.93 34.43 12.34
CA ASN A 311 1.26 33.92 13.68
C ASN A 311 2.76 33.76 13.88
N VAL A 312 3.47 33.18 12.90
CA VAL A 312 4.92 33.02 12.96
C VAL A 312 5.62 34.38 13.08
N ARG A 313 5.21 35.38 12.26
CA ARG A 313 5.77 36.77 12.32
C ARG A 313 5.48 37.44 13.66
N ALA A 314 4.30 37.26 14.23
CA ALA A 314 3.99 37.82 15.56
C ALA A 314 4.86 37.25 16.68
N ILE A 315 5.11 35.93 16.65
CA ILE A 315 6.00 35.25 17.60
C ILE A 315 7.45 35.69 17.36
N GLU A 316 7.89 35.82 16.12
CA GLU A 316 9.22 36.31 15.77
C GLU A 316 9.49 37.73 16.28
N ALA A 317 8.53 38.66 16.10
CA ALA A 317 8.61 40.03 16.64
C ALA A 317 8.73 40.02 18.16
N LYS A 318 7.97 39.19 18.86
CA LYS A 318 8.06 39.02 20.32
C LYS A 318 9.44 38.46 20.74
N THR A 319 9.91 37.42 20.06
CA THR A 319 11.20 36.77 20.34
C THR A 319 12.37 37.73 20.11
N ASN A 320 12.25 38.66 19.15
CA ASN A 320 13.25 39.69 18.89
C ASN A 320 13.32 40.77 20.00
N SER A 321 12.23 40.95 20.76
CA SER A 321 12.24 41.88 21.91
C SER A 321 12.77 41.26 23.21
N GLU A 322 13.01 39.94 23.23
CA GLU A 322 13.54 39.22 24.38
C GLU A 322 15.06 39.16 24.35
N ARG A 323 15.69 39.07 25.55
CA ARG A 323 17.16 38.95 25.70
C ARG A 323 17.68 37.54 25.36
N LEU A 324 17.46 37.10 24.12
CA LEU A 324 17.92 35.81 23.63
C LEU A 324 19.16 35.95 22.76
N THR A 325 20.06 34.98 22.83
CA THR A 325 21.16 34.89 21.86
C THR A 325 20.62 34.54 20.46
N ALA A 326 21.41 34.85 19.41
CA ALA A 326 21.02 34.49 18.04
C ALA A 326 20.69 33.00 17.90
N GLN A 327 21.49 32.11 18.48
CA GLN A 327 21.28 30.65 18.43
C GLN A 327 20.01 30.21 19.18
N GLN A 328 19.72 30.81 20.35
CA GLN A 328 18.49 30.54 21.10
C GLN A 328 17.27 30.98 20.30
N ARG A 329 17.32 32.14 19.67
CA ARG A 329 16.24 32.65 18.82
C ARG A 329 15.98 31.74 17.62
N GLU A 330 17.03 31.31 16.92
CA GLU A 330 16.94 30.38 15.81
C GLU A 330 16.27 29.06 16.24
N THR A 331 16.69 28.49 17.37
CA THR A 331 16.12 27.25 17.93
C THR A 331 14.63 27.41 18.25
N VAL A 332 14.24 28.52 18.90
CA VAL A 332 12.85 28.82 19.21
C VAL A 332 12.04 28.96 17.95
N MET A 333 12.51 29.70 16.95
CA MET A 333 11.77 29.91 15.70
C MET A 333 11.67 28.65 14.86
N ALA A 334 12.68 27.78 14.85
CA ALA A 334 12.61 26.47 14.21
C ALA A 334 11.49 25.60 14.84
N ARG A 335 11.43 25.58 16.18
CA ARG A 335 10.38 24.85 16.90
C ARG A 335 8.98 25.44 16.66
N VAL A 336 8.86 26.75 16.63
CA VAL A 336 7.59 27.45 16.31
C VAL A 336 7.10 27.05 14.91
N ARG A 337 7.99 27.13 13.90
CA ARG A 337 7.62 26.74 12.53
C ARG A 337 7.19 25.30 12.43
N GLU A 338 7.88 24.38 13.11
CA GLU A 338 7.50 22.96 13.11
C GLU A 338 6.15 22.73 13.82
N ASN A 339 5.90 23.36 14.95
CA ASN A 339 4.61 23.27 15.64
C ASN A 339 3.45 23.80 14.78
N VAL A 340 3.68 24.89 14.06
CA VAL A 340 2.69 25.44 13.11
C VAL A 340 2.46 24.48 11.96
N ALA A 341 3.53 23.93 11.37
CA ALA A 341 3.41 22.93 10.32
C ALA A 341 2.63 21.69 10.79
N ALA A 342 2.93 21.17 11.98
CA ALA A 342 2.20 20.05 12.58
C ALA A 342 0.71 20.38 12.85
N SER A 343 0.38 21.63 13.17
CA SER A 343 -1.01 22.08 13.28
C SER A 343 -1.73 22.11 11.93
N ILE A 344 -1.05 22.56 10.88
CA ILE A 344 -1.56 22.53 9.51
C ILE A 344 -1.83 21.08 9.07
N GLU A 345 -0.91 20.14 9.35
CA GLU A 345 -1.09 18.72 9.04
C GLU A 345 -2.36 18.12 9.66
N ARG A 346 -2.71 18.53 10.87
CA ARG A 346 -3.95 18.10 11.55
C ARG A 346 -5.21 18.79 11.03
N GLY A 347 -5.09 19.71 10.07
CA GLY A 347 -6.20 20.50 9.56
C GLY A 347 -6.64 21.67 10.47
N ASP A 348 -5.79 22.03 11.46
CA ASP A 348 -6.06 23.10 12.41
C ASP A 348 -5.57 24.48 11.92
N ALA A 349 -5.24 24.64 10.65
CA ALA A 349 -4.68 25.87 10.06
C ALA A 349 -5.49 27.13 10.29
N ALA A 350 -6.80 27.01 10.57
CA ALA A 350 -7.71 28.11 10.84
C ALA A 350 -7.85 28.45 12.34
N LYS A 351 -7.31 27.62 13.26
CA LYS A 351 -7.42 27.88 14.69
C LYS A 351 -6.24 28.74 15.16
N VAL A 352 -6.52 29.96 15.55
CA VAL A 352 -5.55 30.85 16.22
C VAL A 352 -5.03 30.14 17.47
N VAL A 353 -3.77 29.71 17.46
CA VAL A 353 -3.11 29.25 18.68
C VAL A 353 -2.89 30.47 19.54
N ARG A 354 -3.80 30.76 20.46
CA ARG A 354 -3.53 31.63 21.59
C ARG A 354 -2.53 30.86 22.46
N ALA A 355 -1.27 31.25 22.37
CA ALA A 355 -0.29 30.83 23.35
C ALA A 355 -0.74 31.41 24.73
N GLU A 356 -1.31 30.57 25.57
CA GLU A 356 -1.41 30.92 26.98
C GLU A 356 0.02 31.02 27.52
N PRO A 357 0.37 32.16 28.15
CA PRO A 357 1.67 32.25 28.84
C PRO A 357 1.65 31.22 29.97
N GLU A 358 2.62 30.29 29.96
CA GLU A 358 2.89 29.44 31.11
C GLU A 358 3.00 30.33 32.33
N ARG A 359 2.07 30.20 33.29
CA ARG A 359 2.19 30.82 34.61
C ARG A 359 3.38 30.17 35.29
N VAL A 360 4.51 30.83 35.21
CA VAL A 360 5.64 30.53 36.10
C VAL A 360 5.10 30.67 37.52
N SER A 361 4.89 29.57 38.21
CA SER A 361 4.51 29.55 39.59
C SER A 361 5.71 30.02 40.43
N HIS A 362 5.72 31.31 40.77
CA HIS A 362 6.52 31.80 41.88
C HIS A 362 6.00 31.19 43.20
N ARG A 363 6.45 30.00 43.49
CA ARG A 363 6.20 29.33 44.76
C ARG A 363 7.48 28.63 45.20
N SER A 364 8.49 29.44 45.65
CA SER A 364 9.52 28.98 46.58
C SER A 364 10.55 30.11 46.83
N GLN A 365 10.16 31.15 47.53
CA GLN A 365 11.11 32.06 48.24
C GLN A 365 10.37 32.83 49.35
N GLU A 366 9.63 32.14 50.20
CA GLU A 366 9.13 32.67 51.46
C GLU A 366 9.11 31.59 52.52
N ARG A 367 10.28 31.01 52.81
CA ARG A 367 10.47 30.19 54.02
C ARG A 367 11.91 30.12 54.39
N ASP A 368 12.53 31.24 54.68
CA ASP A 368 13.80 31.29 55.44
C ASP A 368 14.07 32.69 55.98
N LEU A 369 13.08 33.27 56.64
CA LEU A 369 13.27 34.49 57.47
C LEU A 369 12.33 34.43 58.67
N LYS A 370 12.47 33.37 59.48
CA LYS A 370 12.06 33.31 60.90
C LYS A 370 12.65 32.07 61.53
N ARG A 371 13.92 32.17 61.94
CA ARG A 371 14.51 31.61 63.18
C ARG A 371 15.85 32.28 63.45
#